data_6b1b643320189f6340d225d6d9d36b8d
#
_entry.id   6b1b643320189f6340d225d6d9d36b8d
#
_cell.length_a   1.000
_cell.length_b   1.000
_cell.length_c   1.000
_cell.angle_alpha   90.00
_cell.angle_beta   90.00
_cell.angle_gamma   90.00
#
_symmetry.space_group_name_H-M   'P 1'
#
loop_
_entity.id
_entity.type
_entity.pdbx_description
1 polymer ?
#
loop_
_entity_poly.entity_id
_entity_poly.type
_entity_poly.pdbx_seq_one_letter_code
_entity_poly.pdbx_strand_id
1 'polypeptide(L)'
;MQGRGFPPPRGPTIAALAQIDTHTSGGNGVPPEPPPPPPREPGATDPPRRRIAVNTAIFAFATALSRIAGLGREVAGAAFFGTSAAYSAFTLASQVPNLFSNLFSQAALSAAFVPVFTELLQKGRKREAFRLAATLFWVILVALGGLTLVWFAIADVITPLFTGNGISASLTAGLSRVLFPVVLLLSLTGLLVGILQAYDHFTIPALAPAVWNVVILALLIVLRGEFHGQDKVYAYAIAWLVATVVQFLMVAAALRTIEFRLFFSFDWRDPRVRQVALLFLPVTLSIGIVNLDIFINAGFGSLVGSYAPAAINQGFRIYMLPQGIFSVAVATVLFPTLSRMAARRDAGGIRRSVGNGMRQINLLLIPSSALMLVLATPITRLVYQHGTFSASSTHYVSNALFWFSFSLPFAGVNLLLTRTFFAVQRPWIPTKLAAMNMVVDAIVSIALYKPLGIAGLVIGTAVANIVMTALQIHRLRIGLNGYLEGGQTLMITMRILVATVIMAAVARGIWVLLDAGLGTSLPAQIVSVGLPCAVACVLYGWLTLKMRIPEARQIEQLVVGRFRR
;
A
#
# COMPACT_ATOMS: atom_id res chain seq x y z
N MET A 1 -5.81 22.49 -45.31
CA MET A 1 -4.80 21.40 -45.10
C MET A 1 -5.24 20.55 -43.93
N GLN A 2 -5.78 19.36 -44.25
CA GLN A 2 -6.42 18.46 -43.30
C GLN A 2 -5.33 17.66 -42.54
N GLY A 3 -5.28 17.79 -41.21
CA GLY A 3 -4.41 17.01 -40.35
C GLY A 3 -4.93 15.58 -40.18
N ARG A 4 -4.18 14.60 -40.67
CA ARG A 4 -4.41 13.17 -40.43
C ARG A 4 -4.06 12.85 -38.98
N GLY A 5 -5.07 12.73 -38.13
CA GLY A 5 -4.93 12.16 -36.77
C GLY A 5 -4.64 10.67 -36.85
N PHE A 6 -3.56 10.22 -36.22
CA PHE A 6 -3.27 8.81 -36.03
C PHE A 6 -4.36 8.21 -35.12
N PRO A 7 -4.98 7.09 -35.48
CA PRO A 7 -5.91 6.40 -34.61
C PRO A 7 -5.14 5.83 -33.41
N PRO A 8 -5.72 5.86 -32.18
CA PRO A 8 -5.10 5.24 -31.02
C PRO A 8 -4.97 3.72 -31.24
N PRO A 9 -3.93 3.06 -30.71
CA PRO A 9 -3.75 1.62 -30.86
C PRO A 9 -4.96 0.91 -30.27
N ARG A 10 -5.75 0.26 -31.11
CA ARG A 10 -6.85 -0.62 -30.72
C ARG A 10 -6.26 -1.91 -30.17
N GLY A 11 -5.95 -1.93 -28.87
CA GLY A 11 -5.75 -3.20 -28.19
C GLY A 11 -7.01 -4.04 -28.30
N PRO A 12 -6.90 -5.39 -28.40
CA PRO A 12 -8.04 -6.27 -28.55
C PRO A 12 -9.03 -6.04 -27.41
N THR A 13 -10.29 -5.84 -27.77
CA THR A 13 -11.40 -5.71 -26.81
C THR A 13 -11.47 -7.00 -25.99
N ILE A 14 -11.77 -6.93 -24.68
CA ILE A 14 -11.99 -8.14 -23.86
C ILE A 14 -13.05 -9.05 -24.51
N ALA A 15 -14.02 -8.48 -25.24
CA ALA A 15 -14.97 -9.19 -26.08
C ALA A 15 -14.30 -9.98 -27.24
N ALA A 16 -13.17 -9.51 -27.77
CA ALA A 16 -12.43 -10.25 -28.79
C ALA A 16 -11.70 -11.49 -28.27
N LEU A 17 -11.48 -11.59 -26.96
CA LEU A 17 -10.96 -12.78 -26.32
C LEU A 17 -11.99 -13.92 -26.26
N ALA A 18 -13.27 -13.57 -26.27
CA ALA A 18 -14.38 -14.54 -26.16
C ALA A 18 -14.89 -15.08 -27.52
N GLN A 19 -14.61 -14.38 -28.61
CA GLN A 19 -15.04 -14.84 -29.94
C GLN A 19 -14.21 -16.00 -30.52
N ILE A 20 -13.10 -16.37 -29.86
CA ILE A 20 -12.18 -17.40 -30.37
C ILE A 20 -12.56 -18.81 -29.89
N ASP A 21 -13.32 -18.94 -28.80
CA ASP A 21 -13.72 -20.25 -28.26
C ASP A 21 -14.83 -20.98 -29.07
N THR A 22 -15.44 -20.32 -30.06
CA THR A 22 -16.53 -20.92 -30.85
C THR A 22 -16.09 -21.53 -32.18
N HIS A 23 -14.83 -21.45 -32.60
CA HIS A 23 -14.37 -21.90 -33.90
C HIS A 23 -13.32 -23.05 -33.90
N THR A 24 -13.03 -23.66 -32.77
CA THR A 24 -12.08 -24.79 -32.72
C THR A 24 -12.72 -26.12 -32.24
N SER A 25 -13.82 -26.50 -32.87
CA SER A 25 -14.28 -27.90 -32.84
C SER A 25 -14.22 -28.48 -34.25
N GLY A 26 -13.07 -28.93 -34.65
CA GLY A 26 -12.92 -29.69 -35.90
C GLY A 26 -11.53 -29.53 -36.53
N GLY A 27 -10.60 -30.39 -36.15
CA GLY A 27 -9.33 -30.49 -36.83
C GLY A 27 -8.21 -31.02 -35.95
N ASN A 28 -7.89 -32.31 -36.04
CA ASN A 28 -6.69 -32.92 -35.45
C ASN A 28 -5.42 -32.38 -36.16
N GLY A 29 -4.95 -31.23 -35.76
CA GLY A 29 -3.66 -30.69 -36.14
C GLY A 29 -2.86 -30.40 -34.87
N VAL A 30 -1.81 -31.18 -34.60
CA VAL A 30 -0.80 -30.87 -33.58
C VAL A 30 -0.24 -29.46 -33.86
N PRO A 31 -0.26 -28.52 -32.92
CA PRO A 31 0.35 -27.21 -33.13
C PRO A 31 1.85 -27.39 -33.43
N PRO A 32 2.44 -26.63 -34.34
CA PRO A 32 3.88 -26.71 -34.59
C PRO A 32 4.64 -26.39 -33.28
N GLU A 33 5.61 -27.21 -32.99
CA GLU A 33 6.50 -27.06 -31.82
C GLU A 33 7.13 -25.64 -31.88
N PRO A 34 7.15 -24.90 -30.78
CA PRO A 34 7.77 -23.57 -30.78
C PRO A 34 9.25 -23.74 -31.21
N PRO A 35 9.78 -22.79 -31.99
CA PRO A 35 11.18 -22.85 -32.42
C PRO A 35 12.10 -22.98 -31.21
N PRO A 36 13.17 -23.77 -31.28
CA PRO A 36 14.11 -23.92 -30.20
C PRO A 36 14.67 -22.53 -29.81
N PRO A 37 14.88 -22.27 -28.51
CA PRO A 37 15.46 -21.01 -28.08
C PRO A 37 16.82 -20.82 -28.78
N PRO A 38 17.16 -19.56 -29.17
CA PRO A 38 18.43 -19.29 -29.83
C PRO A 38 19.59 -19.82 -29.00
N PRO A 39 20.66 -20.30 -29.63
CA PRO A 39 21.85 -20.80 -28.94
C PRO A 39 22.34 -19.71 -27.97
N ARG A 40 22.58 -20.07 -26.71
CA ARG A 40 23.19 -19.18 -25.72
C ARG A 40 24.58 -18.79 -26.22
N GLU A 41 24.86 -17.51 -26.27
CA GLU A 41 26.20 -17.03 -26.57
C GLU A 41 27.19 -17.62 -25.56
N PRO A 42 28.34 -18.16 -25.99
CA PRO A 42 29.36 -18.67 -25.10
C PRO A 42 29.95 -17.50 -24.33
N GLY A 43 29.61 -17.31 -23.08
CA GLY A 43 30.07 -16.23 -22.21
C GLY A 43 29.02 -15.56 -21.35
N ALA A 44 27.73 -15.79 -21.57
CA ALA A 44 26.67 -15.32 -20.67
C ALA A 44 26.72 -16.17 -19.38
N THR A 45 27.50 -15.74 -18.41
CA THR A 45 27.45 -16.29 -17.05
C THR A 45 26.11 -15.93 -16.46
N ASP A 46 25.22 -16.92 -16.30
CA ASP A 46 24.03 -16.77 -15.46
C ASP A 46 24.47 -16.17 -14.12
N PRO A 47 23.83 -15.09 -13.64
CA PRO A 47 24.17 -14.55 -12.32
C PRO A 47 24.05 -15.70 -11.32
N PRO A 48 25.09 -16.00 -10.52
CA PRO A 48 25.09 -17.21 -9.73
C PRO A 48 23.85 -17.22 -8.86
N ARG A 49 23.04 -18.28 -8.91
CA ARG A 49 21.77 -18.47 -8.15
C ARG A 49 21.92 -18.05 -6.68
N ARG A 50 23.11 -18.17 -6.13
CA ARG A 50 23.50 -17.71 -4.80
C ARG A 50 23.40 -16.19 -4.61
N ARG A 51 23.81 -15.36 -5.60
CA ARG A 51 23.71 -13.88 -5.50
C ARG A 51 22.24 -13.42 -5.51
N ILE A 52 21.42 -14.01 -6.37
CA ILE A 52 19.97 -13.70 -6.40
C ILE A 52 19.32 -14.08 -5.06
N ALA A 53 19.62 -15.27 -4.53
CA ALA A 53 19.09 -15.72 -3.25
C ALA A 53 19.52 -14.82 -2.09
N VAL A 54 20.78 -14.40 -2.03
CA VAL A 54 21.31 -13.49 -1.00
C VAL A 54 20.64 -12.12 -1.11
N ASN A 55 20.54 -11.53 -2.30
CA ASN A 55 19.91 -10.24 -2.49
C ASN A 55 18.41 -10.28 -2.12
N THR A 56 17.72 -11.37 -2.45
CA THR A 56 16.31 -11.58 -2.06
C THR A 56 16.17 -11.71 -0.54
N ALA A 57 17.09 -12.42 0.13
CA ALA A 57 17.09 -12.55 1.59
C ALA A 57 17.36 -11.21 2.27
N ILE A 58 18.33 -10.43 1.80
CA ILE A 58 18.63 -9.08 2.30
C ILE A 58 17.41 -8.17 2.11
N PHE A 59 16.78 -8.19 0.94
CA PHE A 59 15.58 -7.38 0.68
C PHE A 59 14.40 -7.76 1.60
N ALA A 60 14.17 -9.06 1.79
CA ALA A 60 13.12 -9.54 2.69
C ALA A 60 13.39 -9.15 4.15
N PHE A 61 14.63 -9.30 4.62
CA PHE A 61 15.04 -8.89 5.96
C PHE A 61 14.91 -7.38 6.16
N ALA A 62 15.40 -6.58 5.23
CA ALA A 62 15.30 -5.12 5.29
C ALA A 62 13.84 -4.65 5.29
N THR A 63 12.96 -5.30 4.51
CA THR A 63 11.52 -5.02 4.49
C THR A 63 10.87 -5.36 5.83
N ALA A 64 11.21 -6.51 6.43
CA ALA A 64 10.70 -6.90 7.75
C ALA A 64 11.17 -5.92 8.84
N LEU A 65 12.46 -5.56 8.84
CA LEU A 65 13.02 -4.57 9.76
C LEU A 65 12.34 -3.20 9.62
N SER A 66 12.09 -2.74 8.39
CA SER A 66 11.38 -1.49 8.14
C SER A 66 9.95 -1.51 8.70
N ARG A 67 9.24 -2.64 8.58
CA ARG A 67 7.87 -2.79 9.14
C ARG A 67 7.88 -2.77 10.67
N ILE A 68 8.82 -3.45 11.30
CA ILE A 68 8.97 -3.46 12.77
C ILE A 68 9.33 -2.07 13.28
N ALA A 69 10.32 -1.41 12.67
CA ALA A 69 10.72 -0.05 13.02
C ALA A 69 9.59 0.96 12.78
N GLY A 70 8.82 0.79 11.70
CA GLY A 70 7.64 1.60 11.41
C GLY A 70 6.55 1.45 12.46
N LEU A 71 6.27 0.22 12.92
CA LEU A 71 5.34 -0.02 14.02
C LEU A 71 5.84 0.61 15.33
N GLY A 72 7.12 0.45 15.65
CA GLY A 72 7.73 1.08 16.84
C GLY A 72 7.60 2.61 16.81
N ARG A 73 7.79 3.24 15.66
CA ARG A 73 7.58 4.68 15.47
C ARG A 73 6.11 5.08 15.72
N GLU A 74 5.13 4.34 15.19
CA GLU A 74 3.71 4.64 15.39
C GLU A 74 3.33 4.50 16.87
N VAL A 75 3.82 3.44 17.55
CA VAL A 75 3.61 3.23 18.99
C VAL A 75 4.22 4.36 19.81
N ALA A 76 5.44 4.79 19.49
CA ALA A 76 6.08 5.93 20.16
C ALA A 76 5.32 7.24 19.94
N GLY A 77 4.87 7.51 18.70
CA GLY A 77 4.04 8.67 18.39
C GLY A 77 2.73 8.67 19.19
N ALA A 78 2.06 7.53 19.25
CA ALA A 78 0.85 7.36 20.07
C ALA A 78 1.13 7.56 21.57
N ALA A 79 2.21 6.98 22.09
CA ALA A 79 2.60 7.11 23.50
C ALA A 79 2.95 8.55 23.91
N PHE A 80 3.50 9.36 22.99
CA PHE A 80 3.90 10.73 23.31
C PHE A 80 2.79 11.75 23.08
N PHE A 81 1.90 11.51 22.15
CA PHE A 81 0.90 12.51 21.73
C PHE A 81 -0.56 12.06 21.92
N GLY A 82 -0.83 10.78 22.12
CA GLY A 82 -2.18 10.23 22.24
C GLY A 82 -3.02 10.50 20.99
N THR A 83 -4.29 10.92 21.21
CA THR A 83 -5.20 11.45 20.18
C THR A 83 -5.43 12.94 20.38
N SER A 84 -4.39 13.70 20.78
CA SER A 84 -4.50 15.13 21.05
C SER A 84 -4.80 15.95 19.77
N ALA A 85 -5.34 17.16 19.95
CA ALA A 85 -5.55 18.12 18.87
C ALA A 85 -4.24 18.46 18.13
N ALA A 86 -3.11 18.54 18.85
CA ALA A 86 -1.79 18.75 18.25
C ALA A 86 -1.36 17.57 17.36
N TYR A 87 -1.61 16.32 17.77
CA TYR A 87 -1.30 15.15 16.94
C TYR A 87 -2.24 15.04 15.74
N SER A 88 -3.49 15.45 15.89
CA SER A 88 -4.42 15.60 14.76
C SER A 88 -3.97 16.68 13.77
N ALA A 89 -3.46 17.81 14.27
CA ALA A 89 -2.84 18.85 13.43
C ALA A 89 -1.64 18.29 12.63
N PHE A 90 -0.77 17.51 13.27
CA PHE A 90 0.33 16.81 12.59
C PHE A 90 -0.18 15.80 11.56
N THR A 91 -1.23 15.02 11.90
CA THR A 91 -1.83 14.06 10.99
C THR A 91 -2.34 14.75 9.72
N LEU A 92 -3.09 15.84 9.87
CA LEU A 92 -3.59 16.64 8.74
C LEU A 92 -2.44 17.30 7.96
N ALA A 93 -1.47 17.91 8.66
CA ALA A 93 -0.30 18.54 8.05
C ALA A 93 0.52 17.55 7.20
N SER A 94 0.63 16.30 7.64
CA SER A 94 1.36 15.26 6.92
C SER A 94 0.62 14.70 5.70
N GLN A 95 -0.70 14.85 5.62
CA GLN A 95 -1.48 14.33 4.47
C GLN A 95 -1.12 15.05 3.18
N VAL A 96 -0.90 16.35 3.21
CA VAL A 96 -0.54 17.13 2.02
C VAL A 96 0.82 16.68 1.45
N PRO A 97 1.92 16.65 2.23
CA PRO A 97 3.17 16.07 1.77
C PRO A 97 3.04 14.61 1.32
N ASN A 98 2.26 13.79 2.02
CA ASN A 98 2.04 12.39 1.65
C ASN A 98 1.33 12.26 0.29
N LEU A 99 0.33 13.09 0.01
CA LEU A 99 -0.34 13.12 -1.29
C LEU A 99 0.67 13.34 -2.42
N PHE A 100 1.46 14.41 -2.32
CA PHE A 100 2.47 14.74 -3.33
C PHE A 100 3.60 13.69 -3.36
N SER A 101 4.08 13.24 -2.22
CA SER A 101 5.12 12.21 -2.14
C SER A 101 4.68 10.90 -2.79
N ASN A 102 3.44 10.49 -2.63
CA ASN A 102 2.91 9.29 -3.28
C ASN A 102 2.69 9.49 -4.79
N LEU A 103 2.31 10.70 -5.23
CA LEU A 103 2.23 11.05 -6.65
C LEU A 103 3.59 10.93 -7.34
N PHE A 104 4.64 11.42 -6.70
CA PHE A 104 6.02 11.40 -7.20
C PHE A 104 6.84 10.24 -6.61
N SER A 105 6.15 9.23 -6.07
CA SER A 105 6.78 8.15 -5.31
C SER A 105 7.78 7.35 -6.13
N GLN A 106 8.70 6.75 -5.38
CA GLN A 106 9.70 5.81 -5.86
C GLN A 106 9.12 4.75 -6.83
N ALA A 107 7.92 4.24 -6.57
CA ALA A 107 7.29 3.24 -7.42
C ALA A 107 6.87 3.80 -8.80
N ALA A 108 6.27 4.99 -8.82
CA ALA A 108 5.81 5.63 -10.07
C ALA A 108 7.00 6.07 -10.93
N LEU A 109 7.99 6.70 -10.29
CA LEU A 109 9.19 7.17 -10.98
C LEU A 109 10.07 6.01 -11.45
N SER A 110 10.27 4.97 -10.63
CA SER A 110 11.00 3.77 -11.06
C SER A 110 10.32 3.07 -12.23
N ALA A 111 9.00 2.93 -12.21
CA ALA A 111 8.26 2.29 -13.30
C ALA A 111 8.39 3.03 -14.64
N ALA A 112 8.50 4.35 -14.62
CA ALA A 112 8.63 5.17 -15.82
C ALA A 112 10.09 5.38 -16.26
N PHE A 113 11.01 5.60 -15.31
CA PHE A 113 12.39 5.96 -15.56
C PHE A 113 13.29 4.76 -15.82
N VAL A 114 13.22 3.72 -14.97
CA VAL A 114 14.17 2.58 -15.02
C VAL A 114 14.18 1.88 -16.38
N PRO A 115 13.05 1.60 -17.05
CA PRO A 115 13.08 0.96 -18.37
C PRO A 115 13.84 1.79 -19.41
N VAL A 116 13.59 3.11 -19.48
CA VAL A 116 14.21 4.01 -20.45
C VAL A 116 15.71 4.15 -20.16
N PHE A 117 16.08 4.29 -18.90
CA PHE A 117 17.46 4.41 -18.45
C PHE A 117 18.26 3.13 -18.73
N THR A 118 17.69 1.96 -18.38
CA THR A 118 18.32 0.64 -18.60
C THR A 118 18.46 0.34 -20.09
N GLU A 119 17.47 0.68 -20.93
CA GLU A 119 17.57 0.53 -22.38
C GLU A 119 18.76 1.31 -22.97
N LEU A 120 18.96 2.55 -22.49
CA LEU A 120 20.11 3.36 -22.93
C LEU A 120 21.45 2.76 -22.48
N LEU A 121 21.52 2.21 -21.25
CA LEU A 121 22.72 1.52 -20.75
C LEU A 121 23.02 0.28 -21.57
N GLN A 122 22.01 -0.56 -21.88
CA GLN A 122 22.17 -1.78 -22.68
C GLN A 122 22.62 -1.49 -24.12
N LYS A 123 22.18 -0.36 -24.70
CA LYS A 123 22.61 0.11 -26.02
C LYS A 123 24.01 0.78 -26.01
N GLY A 124 24.74 0.77 -24.87
CA GLY A 124 26.03 1.40 -24.72
C GLY A 124 26.03 2.94 -24.68
N ARG A 125 24.84 3.56 -24.65
CA ARG A 125 24.65 5.02 -24.70
C ARG A 125 24.72 5.65 -23.30
N LYS A 126 25.74 5.34 -22.52
CA LYS A 126 25.92 5.77 -21.11
C LYS A 126 25.80 7.28 -20.92
N ARG A 127 26.43 8.08 -21.83
CA ARG A 127 26.37 9.55 -21.72
C ARG A 127 24.95 10.09 -21.81
N GLU A 128 24.11 9.49 -22.65
CA GLU A 128 22.72 9.90 -22.80
C GLU A 128 21.86 9.44 -21.64
N ALA A 129 22.10 8.24 -21.12
CA ALA A 129 21.47 7.77 -19.90
C ALA A 129 21.75 8.72 -18.73
N PHE A 130 23.02 9.10 -18.53
CA PHE A 130 23.44 10.02 -17.47
C PHE A 130 22.85 11.43 -17.65
N ARG A 131 22.78 11.90 -18.91
CA ARG A 131 22.13 13.18 -19.21
C ARG A 131 20.64 13.15 -18.89
N LEU A 132 19.93 12.07 -19.24
CA LEU A 132 18.52 11.89 -18.89
C LEU A 132 18.32 11.93 -17.36
N ALA A 133 19.12 11.15 -16.59
CA ALA A 133 19.04 11.11 -15.13
C ALA A 133 19.35 12.48 -14.50
N ALA A 134 20.38 13.16 -14.97
CA ALA A 134 20.74 14.50 -14.51
C ALA A 134 19.66 15.53 -14.83
N THR A 135 19.09 15.50 -16.03
CA THR A 135 17.99 16.39 -16.41
C THR A 135 16.77 16.16 -15.53
N LEU A 136 16.37 14.91 -15.32
CA LEU A 136 15.24 14.59 -14.43
C LEU A 136 15.50 15.03 -13.00
N PHE A 137 16.71 14.87 -12.48
CA PHE A 137 17.08 15.36 -11.14
C PHE A 137 16.85 16.86 -11.01
N TRP A 138 17.36 17.66 -11.96
CA TRP A 138 17.22 19.11 -11.93
C TRP A 138 15.80 19.58 -12.21
N VAL A 139 15.06 18.91 -13.09
CA VAL A 139 13.64 19.20 -13.34
C VAL A 139 12.81 18.94 -12.08
N ILE A 140 13.02 17.80 -11.41
CA ILE A 140 12.34 17.48 -10.14
C ILE A 140 12.71 18.49 -9.05
N LEU A 141 13.99 18.83 -8.94
CA LEU A 141 14.47 19.81 -7.97
C LEU A 141 13.81 21.18 -8.15
N VAL A 142 13.77 21.69 -9.38
CA VAL A 142 13.16 22.98 -9.68
C VAL A 142 11.65 22.94 -9.53
N ALA A 143 10.98 21.91 -10.05
CA ALA A 143 9.53 21.81 -10.00
C ALA A 143 9.01 21.65 -8.56
N LEU A 144 9.55 20.67 -7.81
CA LEU A 144 9.10 20.42 -6.44
C LEU A 144 9.71 21.39 -5.43
N GLY A 145 10.89 21.93 -5.70
CA GLY A 145 11.45 23.07 -4.93
C GLY A 145 10.59 24.30 -5.09
N GLY A 146 10.20 24.67 -6.31
CA GLY A 146 9.26 25.75 -6.58
C GLY A 146 7.89 25.50 -5.92
N LEU A 147 7.35 24.29 -6.01
CA LEU A 147 6.12 23.91 -5.33
C LEU A 147 6.25 24.06 -3.80
N THR A 148 7.40 23.69 -3.24
CA THR A 148 7.67 23.85 -1.81
C THR A 148 7.66 25.34 -1.41
N LEU A 149 8.28 26.20 -2.19
CA LEU A 149 8.25 27.67 -1.95
C LEU A 149 6.84 28.24 -2.07
N VAL A 150 6.07 27.80 -3.06
CA VAL A 150 4.65 28.18 -3.19
C VAL A 150 3.87 27.72 -1.96
N TRP A 151 4.07 26.48 -1.49
CA TRP A 151 3.40 25.99 -0.28
C TRP A 151 3.72 26.82 0.95
N PHE A 152 4.98 27.22 1.12
CA PHE A 152 5.37 28.10 2.23
C PHE A 152 4.57 29.40 2.26
N ALA A 153 4.26 29.96 1.09
CA ALA A 153 3.51 31.20 0.97
C ALA A 153 1.99 31.01 1.22
N ILE A 154 1.41 29.88 0.77
CA ILE A 154 -0.05 29.68 0.78
C ILE A 154 -0.56 28.81 1.93
N ALA A 155 0.32 28.19 2.74
CA ALA A 155 -0.06 27.25 3.79
C ALA A 155 -1.10 27.83 4.76
N ASP A 156 -0.96 29.08 5.19
CA ASP A 156 -1.91 29.73 6.12
C ASP A 156 -3.29 29.95 5.50
N VAL A 157 -3.38 30.05 4.18
CA VAL A 157 -4.65 30.23 3.45
C VAL A 157 -5.33 28.89 3.19
N ILE A 158 -4.55 27.84 2.93
CA ILE A 158 -5.08 26.53 2.52
C ILE A 158 -5.42 25.67 3.74
N THR A 159 -4.61 25.70 4.82
CA THR A 159 -4.84 24.80 5.97
C THR A 159 -6.18 25.00 6.67
N PRO A 160 -6.73 26.23 6.83
CA PRO A 160 -8.06 26.41 7.42
C PRO A 160 -9.19 25.70 6.66
N LEU A 161 -8.99 25.43 5.36
CA LEU A 161 -10.02 24.75 4.54
C LEU A 161 -10.24 23.29 4.91
N PHE A 162 -9.27 22.65 5.55
CA PHE A 162 -9.35 21.25 5.95
C PHE A 162 -9.06 21.01 7.44
N THR A 163 -8.85 22.05 8.23
CA THR A 163 -8.82 21.98 9.68
C THR A 163 -10.19 22.33 10.25
N GLY A 164 -10.78 21.39 10.98
CA GLY A 164 -12.07 21.58 11.63
C GLY A 164 -11.95 22.14 13.04
N ASN A 165 -13.06 22.11 13.76
CA ASN A 165 -13.18 22.66 15.11
C ASN A 165 -12.21 22.03 16.12
N GLY A 166 -11.52 22.87 16.88
CA GLY A 166 -10.62 22.45 17.96
C GLY A 166 -9.21 22.01 17.50
N ILE A 167 -8.91 22.12 16.19
CA ILE A 167 -7.56 21.92 15.64
C ILE A 167 -6.99 23.27 15.20
N SER A 168 -5.80 23.62 15.68
CA SER A 168 -5.15 24.88 15.32
C SER A 168 -4.70 24.87 13.85
N ALA A 169 -5.28 25.74 13.03
CA ALA A 169 -4.89 25.91 11.63
C ALA A 169 -3.46 26.46 11.51
N SER A 170 -3.05 27.38 12.38
CA SER A 170 -1.70 27.94 12.40
C SER A 170 -0.64 26.87 12.74
N LEU A 171 -0.92 26.02 13.73
CA LEU A 171 -0.06 24.87 14.05
C LEU A 171 0.03 23.90 12.85
N THR A 172 -1.10 23.59 12.22
CA THR A 172 -1.15 22.72 11.02
C THR A 172 -0.36 23.34 9.87
N ALA A 173 -0.46 24.64 9.64
CA ALA A 173 0.31 25.35 8.61
C ALA A 173 1.82 25.30 8.91
N GLY A 174 2.22 25.59 10.15
CA GLY A 174 3.61 25.52 10.57
C GLY A 174 4.20 24.12 10.39
N LEU A 175 3.49 23.07 10.84
CA LEU A 175 3.89 21.69 10.68
C LEU A 175 3.98 21.28 9.20
N SER A 176 3.02 21.70 8.38
CA SER A 176 3.03 21.39 6.95
C SER A 176 4.21 22.04 6.22
N ARG A 177 4.63 23.24 6.63
CA ARG A 177 5.86 23.89 6.12
C ARG A 177 7.09 23.05 6.44
N VAL A 178 7.23 22.56 7.67
CA VAL A 178 8.36 21.69 8.07
C VAL A 178 8.34 20.37 7.26
N LEU A 179 7.17 19.81 6.99
CA LEU A 179 7.02 18.51 6.31
C LEU A 179 7.07 18.60 4.78
N PHE A 180 6.74 19.74 4.17
CA PHE A 180 6.63 19.84 2.72
C PHE A 180 7.95 19.58 1.96
N PRO A 181 9.15 20.00 2.44
CA PRO A 181 10.43 19.65 1.84
C PRO A 181 10.69 18.15 1.73
N VAL A 182 10.00 17.33 2.53
CA VAL A 182 10.05 15.85 2.44
C VAL A 182 9.62 15.36 1.06
N VAL A 183 8.67 16.04 0.41
CA VAL A 183 8.19 15.70 -0.95
C VAL A 183 9.34 15.75 -1.95
N LEU A 184 10.09 16.83 -1.94
CA LEU A 184 11.24 17.04 -2.81
C LEU A 184 12.30 15.95 -2.57
N LEU A 185 12.68 15.75 -1.30
CA LEU A 185 13.74 14.81 -0.93
C LEU A 185 13.36 13.35 -1.25
N LEU A 186 12.12 12.93 -0.98
CA LEU A 186 11.66 11.58 -1.30
C LEU A 186 11.58 11.35 -2.81
N SER A 187 11.17 12.35 -3.58
CA SER A 187 11.11 12.26 -5.04
C SER A 187 12.51 12.14 -5.65
N LEU A 188 13.46 12.95 -5.19
CA LEU A 188 14.86 12.81 -5.59
C LEU A 188 15.44 11.46 -5.16
N THR A 189 15.16 11.02 -3.93
CA THR A 189 15.55 9.67 -3.45
C THR A 189 15.01 8.59 -4.37
N GLY A 190 13.76 8.69 -4.81
CA GLY A 190 13.14 7.76 -5.75
C GLY A 190 13.89 7.65 -7.08
N LEU A 191 14.33 8.78 -7.64
CA LEU A 191 15.15 8.81 -8.85
C LEU A 191 16.51 8.12 -8.63
N LEU A 192 17.21 8.46 -7.52
CA LEU A 192 18.51 7.88 -7.19
C LEU A 192 18.41 6.36 -6.95
N VAL A 193 17.35 5.91 -6.29
CA VAL A 193 17.06 4.49 -6.13
C VAL A 193 16.83 3.83 -7.49
N GLY A 194 16.11 4.46 -8.41
CA GLY A 194 15.91 3.96 -9.77
C GLY A 194 17.25 3.78 -10.52
N ILE A 195 18.18 4.72 -10.36
CA ILE A 195 19.54 4.62 -10.93
C ILE A 195 20.29 3.42 -10.32
N LEU A 196 20.30 3.28 -8.98
CA LEU A 196 20.96 2.17 -8.29
C LEU A 196 20.38 0.81 -8.72
N GLN A 197 19.06 0.71 -8.86
CA GLN A 197 18.38 -0.52 -9.31
C GLN A 197 18.76 -0.89 -10.75
N ALA A 198 18.94 0.09 -11.63
CA ALA A 198 19.39 -0.14 -13.00
C ALA A 198 20.83 -0.68 -13.08
N TYR A 199 21.62 -0.51 -12.02
CA TYR A 199 22.96 -1.08 -11.83
C TYR A 199 22.96 -2.31 -10.91
N ASP A 200 21.81 -2.95 -10.67
CA ASP A 200 21.65 -4.12 -9.80
C ASP A 200 22.04 -3.90 -8.33
N HIS A 201 22.11 -2.64 -7.89
CA HIS A 201 22.37 -2.28 -6.50
C HIS A 201 21.05 -2.17 -5.71
N PHE A 202 20.61 -3.27 -5.07
CA PHE A 202 19.32 -3.33 -4.34
C PHE A 202 19.44 -3.17 -2.82
N THR A 203 20.63 -3.36 -2.24
CA THR A 203 20.81 -3.41 -0.78
C THR A 203 20.50 -2.08 -0.10
N ILE A 204 21.11 -0.97 -0.58
CA ILE A 204 20.89 0.37 -0.01
C ILE A 204 19.42 0.81 -0.19
N PRO A 205 18.82 0.71 -1.39
CA PRO A 205 17.40 0.94 -1.57
C PRO A 205 16.47 0.16 -0.64
N ALA A 206 16.82 -1.09 -0.33
CA ALA A 206 16.01 -1.93 0.56
C ALA A 206 16.11 -1.50 2.04
N LEU A 207 17.31 -1.06 2.50
CA LEU A 207 17.55 -0.61 3.86
C LEU A 207 17.06 0.81 4.15
N ALA A 208 16.97 1.66 3.12
CA ALA A 208 16.64 3.07 3.26
C ALA A 208 15.35 3.34 4.06
N PRO A 209 14.22 2.64 3.83
CA PRO A 209 13.01 2.84 4.63
C PRO A 209 13.16 2.38 6.09
N ALA A 210 14.01 1.39 6.36
CA ALA A 210 14.26 0.94 7.74
C ALA A 210 15.06 2.00 8.50
N VAL A 211 16.13 2.52 7.91
CA VAL A 211 16.94 3.62 8.46
C VAL A 211 16.06 4.84 8.74
N TRP A 212 15.20 5.22 7.80
CA TRP A 212 14.26 6.33 7.96
C TRP A 212 13.38 6.18 9.20
N ASN A 213 12.77 5.01 9.41
CA ASN A 213 11.94 4.74 10.58
C ASN A 213 12.74 4.76 11.89
N VAL A 214 13.95 4.18 11.90
CA VAL A 214 14.83 4.16 13.07
C VAL A 214 15.28 5.58 13.44
N VAL A 215 15.66 6.40 12.46
CA VAL A 215 16.08 7.79 12.69
C VAL A 215 14.92 8.63 13.24
N ILE A 216 13.71 8.48 12.71
CA ILE A 216 12.53 9.16 13.28
C ILE A 216 12.34 8.77 14.72
N LEU A 217 12.34 7.46 15.03
CA LEU A 217 12.13 6.96 16.39
C LEU A 217 13.20 7.49 17.35
N ALA A 218 14.46 7.46 16.96
CA ALA A 218 15.57 7.95 17.78
C ALA A 218 15.44 9.46 18.04
N LEU A 219 15.20 10.26 16.99
CA LEU A 219 15.05 11.70 17.12
C LEU A 219 13.79 12.09 17.91
N LEU A 220 12.70 11.36 17.74
CA LEU A 220 11.47 11.61 18.52
C LEU A 220 11.72 11.42 20.02
N ILE A 221 12.50 10.39 20.39
CA ILE A 221 12.88 10.17 21.79
C ILE A 221 13.81 11.27 22.33
N VAL A 222 14.77 11.71 21.51
CA VAL A 222 15.73 12.77 21.89
C VAL A 222 15.04 14.13 22.02
N LEU A 223 14.22 14.49 21.01
CA LEU A 223 13.62 15.82 20.93
C LEU A 223 12.35 16.00 21.79
N ARG A 224 11.84 14.93 22.42
CA ARG A 224 10.58 15.01 23.19
C ARG A 224 10.58 16.02 24.33
N GLY A 225 11.75 16.35 24.87
CA GLY A 225 11.92 17.27 25.98
C GLY A 225 12.13 18.73 25.59
N GLU A 226 12.44 19.00 24.32
CA GLU A 226 12.80 20.33 23.83
C GLU A 226 11.57 21.22 23.55
N PHE A 227 10.42 20.62 23.30
CA PHE A 227 9.20 21.33 22.96
C PHE A 227 8.13 21.14 24.04
N HIS A 228 7.31 22.17 24.28
CA HIS A 228 6.31 22.20 25.34
C HIS A 228 4.91 22.49 24.78
N GLY A 229 3.86 22.14 25.52
CA GLY A 229 2.48 22.41 25.12
C GLY A 229 2.08 21.73 23.81
N GLN A 230 1.43 22.46 22.93
CA GLN A 230 1.01 21.97 21.61
C GLN A 230 2.18 21.83 20.64
N ASP A 231 3.26 22.58 20.84
CA ASP A 231 4.44 22.55 19.98
C ASP A 231 5.28 21.28 20.11
N LYS A 232 5.00 20.43 21.11
CA LYS A 232 5.65 19.11 21.24
C LYS A 232 5.62 18.29 19.95
N VAL A 233 4.61 18.48 19.12
CA VAL A 233 4.45 17.77 17.87
C VAL A 233 5.45 18.19 16.78
N TYR A 234 6.09 19.38 16.91
CA TYR A 234 7.21 19.76 16.04
C TYR A 234 8.39 18.81 16.15
N ALA A 235 8.62 18.21 17.33
CA ALA A 235 9.65 17.17 17.48
C ALA A 235 9.45 16.03 16.46
N TYR A 236 8.21 15.63 16.23
CA TYR A 236 7.89 14.58 15.25
C TYR A 236 8.06 15.06 13.79
N ALA A 237 7.63 16.29 13.49
CA ALA A 237 7.78 16.85 12.14
C ALA A 237 9.25 17.05 11.77
N ILE A 238 10.07 17.57 12.69
CA ILE A 238 11.51 17.74 12.51
C ILE A 238 12.21 16.39 12.39
N ALA A 239 11.86 15.42 13.25
CA ALA A 239 12.40 14.06 13.15
C ALA A 239 12.11 13.43 11.79
N TRP A 240 10.91 13.64 11.25
CA TRP A 240 10.53 13.16 9.92
C TRP A 240 11.37 13.81 8.82
N LEU A 241 11.52 15.14 8.85
CA LEU A 241 12.33 15.87 7.87
C LEU A 241 13.81 15.43 7.93
N VAL A 242 14.41 15.40 9.12
CA VAL A 242 15.82 15.00 9.31
C VAL A 242 16.05 13.56 8.86
N ALA A 243 15.14 12.64 9.21
CA ALA A 243 15.22 11.26 8.74
C ALA A 243 15.18 11.15 7.22
N THR A 244 14.38 12.01 6.56
CA THR A 244 14.32 12.05 5.09
C THR A 244 15.60 12.60 4.49
N VAL A 245 16.23 13.60 5.12
CA VAL A 245 17.56 14.09 4.72
C VAL A 245 18.60 12.98 4.86
N VAL A 246 18.61 12.26 6.00
CA VAL A 246 19.54 11.13 6.23
C VAL A 246 19.34 10.04 5.17
N GLN A 247 18.09 9.70 4.88
CA GLN A 247 17.75 8.71 3.85
C GLN A 247 18.24 9.15 2.46
N PHE A 248 18.01 10.40 2.09
CA PHE A 248 18.47 10.97 0.82
C PHE A 248 19.99 10.93 0.73
N LEU A 249 20.70 11.40 1.77
CA LEU A 249 22.17 11.41 1.80
C LEU A 249 22.76 10.00 1.74
N MET A 250 22.15 9.02 2.41
CA MET A 250 22.57 7.63 2.36
C MET A 250 22.45 7.06 0.94
N VAL A 251 21.33 7.30 0.25
CA VAL A 251 21.12 6.84 -1.13
C VAL A 251 22.02 7.60 -2.10
N ALA A 252 22.20 8.92 -1.90
CA ALA A 252 23.11 9.72 -2.71
C ALA A 252 24.58 9.30 -2.55
N ALA A 253 25.02 8.98 -1.33
CA ALA A 253 26.35 8.44 -1.08
C ALA A 253 26.58 7.08 -1.77
N ALA A 254 25.53 6.25 -1.89
CA ALA A 254 25.60 4.97 -2.59
C ALA A 254 25.86 5.12 -4.10
N LEU A 255 25.55 6.26 -4.70
CA LEU A 255 25.91 6.53 -6.11
C LEU A 255 27.43 6.53 -6.35
N ARG A 256 28.23 6.74 -5.30
CA ARG A 256 29.71 6.66 -5.41
C ARG A 256 30.19 5.24 -5.73
N THR A 257 29.36 4.23 -5.54
CA THR A 257 29.70 2.83 -5.87
C THR A 257 29.47 2.48 -7.33
N ILE A 258 28.89 3.40 -8.10
CA ILE A 258 28.62 3.26 -9.53
C ILE A 258 29.29 4.38 -10.33
N GLU A 259 29.41 4.21 -11.65
CA GLU A 259 30.07 5.18 -12.53
C GLU A 259 29.26 6.49 -12.72
N PHE A 260 28.01 6.57 -12.19
CA PHE A 260 27.17 7.73 -12.35
C PHE A 260 27.69 8.93 -11.56
N ARG A 261 27.84 10.06 -12.25
CA ARG A 261 28.13 11.37 -11.64
C ARG A 261 27.05 12.36 -12.00
N LEU A 262 26.52 13.02 -10.99
CA LEU A 262 25.53 14.09 -11.20
C LEU A 262 26.25 15.31 -11.77
N PHE A 263 25.75 15.83 -12.87
CA PHE A 263 26.19 17.09 -13.48
C PHE A 263 24.98 17.95 -13.81
N PHE A 264 25.20 19.23 -14.07
CA PHE A 264 24.12 20.12 -14.43
C PHE A 264 23.68 19.83 -15.87
N SER A 265 22.41 19.48 -16.03
CA SER A 265 21.75 19.29 -17.33
C SER A 265 20.27 19.64 -17.19
N PHE A 266 19.78 20.60 -17.94
CA PHE A 266 18.41 21.07 -17.88
C PHE A 266 17.77 21.08 -19.28
N ASP A 267 17.76 19.90 -19.92
CA ASP A 267 17.19 19.70 -21.24
C ASP A 267 15.80 19.06 -21.14
N TRP A 268 14.83 19.84 -20.63
CA TRP A 268 13.44 19.40 -20.45
C TRP A 268 12.70 19.10 -21.77
N ARG A 269 13.27 19.53 -22.93
CA ARG A 269 12.73 19.28 -24.29
C ARG A 269 13.24 17.96 -24.88
N ASP A 270 14.17 17.27 -24.24
CA ASP A 270 14.62 15.96 -24.72
C ASP A 270 13.42 15.01 -24.89
N PRO A 271 13.24 14.36 -26.06
CA PRO A 271 12.15 13.43 -26.31
C PRO A 271 12.03 12.31 -25.26
N ARG A 272 13.13 11.92 -24.63
CA ARG A 272 13.18 10.87 -23.60
C ARG A 272 12.62 11.37 -22.26
N VAL A 273 12.90 12.61 -21.90
CA VAL A 273 12.27 13.25 -20.73
C VAL A 273 10.75 13.27 -20.91
N ARG A 274 10.29 13.63 -22.11
CA ARG A 274 8.87 13.57 -22.47
C ARG A 274 8.32 12.14 -22.41
N GLN A 275 9.09 11.15 -22.88
CA GLN A 275 8.70 9.74 -22.80
C GLN A 275 8.52 9.29 -21.34
N VAL A 276 9.48 9.60 -20.47
CA VAL A 276 9.37 9.30 -19.02
C VAL A 276 8.15 10.00 -18.43
N ALA A 277 7.92 11.29 -18.75
CA ALA A 277 6.76 12.04 -18.25
C ALA A 277 5.43 11.43 -18.72
N LEU A 278 5.33 10.98 -19.97
CA LEU A 278 4.14 10.32 -20.51
C LEU A 278 3.86 8.95 -19.88
N LEU A 279 4.91 8.19 -19.54
CA LEU A 279 4.79 6.92 -18.79
C LEU A 279 4.42 7.15 -17.32
N PHE A 280 4.92 8.23 -16.75
CA PHE A 280 4.69 8.62 -15.37
C PHE A 280 3.25 9.08 -15.10
N LEU A 281 2.66 9.87 -16.01
CA LEU A 281 1.36 10.53 -15.82
C LEU A 281 0.20 9.57 -15.47
N PRO A 282 -0.04 8.45 -16.20
CA PRO A 282 -1.14 7.53 -15.87
C PRO A 282 -0.97 6.86 -14.49
N VAL A 283 0.27 6.50 -14.14
CA VAL A 283 0.58 5.87 -12.85
C VAL A 283 0.32 6.87 -11.72
N THR A 284 0.79 8.10 -11.88
CA THR A 284 0.59 9.20 -10.93
C THR A 284 -0.88 9.52 -10.73
N LEU A 285 -1.67 9.61 -11.81
CA LEU A 285 -3.11 9.86 -11.70
C LEU A 285 -3.84 8.74 -10.94
N SER A 286 -3.48 7.48 -11.20
CA SER A 286 -4.10 6.34 -10.52
C SER A 286 -3.79 6.32 -9.02
N ILE A 287 -2.53 6.57 -8.65
CA ILE A 287 -2.10 6.66 -7.24
C ILE A 287 -2.69 7.91 -6.57
N GLY A 288 -2.77 9.02 -7.33
CA GLY A 288 -3.28 10.30 -6.86
C GLY A 288 -4.71 10.24 -6.36
N ILE A 289 -5.59 9.57 -7.08
CA ILE A 289 -7.00 9.42 -6.72
C ILE A 289 -7.14 8.73 -5.34
N VAL A 290 -6.38 7.65 -5.12
CA VAL A 290 -6.42 6.92 -3.83
C VAL A 290 -5.90 7.79 -2.67
N ASN A 291 -4.84 8.56 -2.89
CA ASN A 291 -4.30 9.43 -1.85
C ASN A 291 -5.16 10.67 -1.60
N LEU A 292 -5.85 11.15 -2.62
CA LEU A 292 -6.82 12.23 -2.47
C LEU A 292 -8.01 11.79 -1.61
N ASP A 293 -8.47 10.55 -1.74
CA ASP A 293 -9.51 9.96 -0.87
C ASP A 293 -9.07 9.96 0.61
N ILE A 294 -7.84 9.52 0.89
CA ILE A 294 -7.28 9.56 2.25
C ILE A 294 -7.19 10.99 2.80
N PHE A 295 -6.80 11.95 1.97
CA PHE A 295 -6.73 13.37 2.35
C PHE A 295 -8.12 13.95 2.68
N ILE A 296 -9.12 13.67 1.84
CA ILE A 296 -10.51 14.10 2.04
C ILE A 296 -11.07 13.51 3.33
N ASN A 297 -10.86 12.21 3.57
CA ASN A 297 -11.30 11.54 4.80
C ASN A 297 -10.65 12.12 6.06
N ALA A 298 -9.37 12.49 6.01
CA ALA A 298 -8.71 13.17 7.12
C ALA A 298 -9.33 14.55 7.39
N GLY A 299 -9.66 15.30 6.34
CA GLY A 299 -10.38 16.57 6.44
C GLY A 299 -11.76 16.41 7.07
N PHE A 300 -12.56 15.44 6.62
CA PHE A 300 -13.84 15.13 7.26
C PHE A 300 -13.69 14.69 8.71
N GLY A 301 -12.62 13.95 9.04
CA GLY A 301 -12.28 13.61 10.42
C GLY A 301 -12.18 14.85 11.33
N SER A 302 -11.60 15.94 10.83
CA SER A 302 -11.46 17.18 11.58
C SER A 302 -12.80 17.86 11.92
N LEU A 303 -13.86 17.59 11.13
CA LEU A 303 -15.21 18.11 11.40
C LEU A 303 -15.94 17.33 12.51
N VAL A 304 -15.53 16.08 12.78
CA VAL A 304 -16.07 15.26 13.87
C VAL A 304 -15.55 15.72 15.23
N GLY A 305 -14.29 16.06 15.30
CA GLY A 305 -13.66 16.55 16.52
C GLY A 305 -12.14 16.56 16.44
N SER A 306 -11.52 17.27 17.37
CA SER A 306 -10.05 17.47 17.38
C SER A 306 -9.24 16.17 17.56
N TYR A 307 -9.84 15.10 18.04
CA TYR A 307 -9.20 13.79 18.25
C TYR A 307 -9.35 12.85 17.05
N ALA A 308 -10.32 13.10 16.17
CA ALA A 308 -10.76 12.12 15.18
C ALA A 308 -9.71 11.86 14.07
N PRO A 309 -9.02 12.86 13.48
CA PRO A 309 -7.98 12.58 12.47
C PRO A 309 -6.88 11.66 13.01
N ALA A 310 -6.41 11.90 14.23
CA ALA A 310 -5.40 11.06 14.88
C ALA A 310 -5.93 9.64 15.13
N ALA A 311 -7.15 9.52 15.70
CA ALA A 311 -7.76 8.24 16.01
C ALA A 311 -8.03 7.38 14.76
N ILE A 312 -8.55 7.98 13.70
CA ILE A 312 -8.79 7.29 12.41
C ILE A 312 -7.46 6.81 11.82
N ASN A 313 -6.42 7.65 11.81
CA ASN A 313 -5.12 7.28 11.29
C ASN A 313 -4.51 6.09 12.08
N GLN A 314 -4.54 6.15 13.42
CA GLN A 314 -4.01 5.08 14.27
C GLN A 314 -4.79 3.76 14.08
N GLY A 315 -6.14 3.82 14.02
CA GLY A 315 -6.97 2.65 13.70
C GLY A 315 -6.65 2.06 12.32
N PHE A 316 -6.48 2.92 11.32
CA PHE A 316 -6.10 2.52 9.97
C PHE A 316 -4.73 1.85 9.89
N ARG A 317 -3.75 2.25 10.72
CA ARG A 317 -2.43 1.61 10.79
C ARG A 317 -2.52 0.15 11.23
N ILE A 318 -3.32 -0.15 12.27
CA ILE A 318 -3.55 -1.54 12.71
C ILE A 318 -4.28 -2.34 11.62
N TYR A 319 -5.33 -1.74 11.03
CA TYR A 319 -6.11 -2.35 9.95
C TYR A 319 -5.25 -2.75 8.74
N MET A 320 -4.25 -1.94 8.37
CA MET A 320 -3.39 -2.22 7.23
C MET A 320 -2.45 -3.42 7.43
N LEU A 321 -2.20 -3.87 8.65
CA LEU A 321 -1.23 -4.95 8.89
C LEU A 321 -1.62 -6.28 8.22
N PRO A 322 -2.82 -6.86 8.45
CA PRO A 322 -3.22 -8.09 7.75
C PRO A 322 -3.35 -7.91 6.24
N GLN A 323 -3.89 -6.78 5.80
CA GLN A 323 -4.01 -6.48 4.38
C GLN A 323 -2.64 -6.48 3.69
N GLY A 324 -1.67 -5.80 4.28
CA GLY A 324 -0.31 -5.70 3.75
C GLY A 324 0.46 -7.03 3.75
N ILE A 325 0.15 -7.94 4.68
CA ILE A 325 0.78 -9.27 4.74
C ILE A 325 0.11 -10.22 3.73
N PHE A 326 -1.21 -10.38 3.80
CA PHE A 326 -1.91 -11.44 3.10
C PHE A 326 -2.30 -11.05 1.67
N SER A 327 -2.95 -9.90 1.49
CA SER A 327 -3.43 -9.50 0.16
C SER A 327 -2.29 -9.16 -0.80
N VAL A 328 -1.27 -8.46 -0.29
CA VAL A 328 -0.10 -8.12 -1.11
C VAL A 328 0.66 -9.37 -1.52
N ALA A 329 0.82 -10.36 -0.61
CA ALA A 329 1.47 -11.63 -0.92
C ALA A 329 0.73 -12.39 -2.03
N VAL A 330 -0.58 -12.63 -1.86
CA VAL A 330 -1.40 -13.34 -2.86
C VAL A 330 -1.41 -12.60 -4.20
N ALA A 331 -1.66 -11.29 -4.20
CA ALA A 331 -1.72 -10.51 -5.42
C ALA A 331 -0.36 -10.43 -6.15
N THR A 332 0.76 -10.41 -5.42
CA THR A 332 2.11 -10.39 -6.02
C THR A 332 2.47 -11.72 -6.64
N VAL A 333 2.13 -12.84 -6.00
CA VAL A 333 2.40 -14.19 -6.53
C VAL A 333 1.53 -14.49 -7.75
N LEU A 334 0.28 -14.04 -7.76
CA LEU A 334 -0.65 -14.31 -8.87
C LEU A 334 -0.41 -13.40 -10.08
N PHE A 335 0.13 -12.19 -9.89
CA PHE A 335 0.26 -11.20 -10.96
C PHE A 335 1.05 -11.70 -12.20
N PRO A 336 2.25 -12.32 -12.08
CA PRO A 336 2.97 -12.87 -13.24
C PRO A 336 2.20 -13.98 -13.95
N THR A 337 1.47 -14.81 -13.21
CA THR A 337 0.65 -15.89 -13.78
C THR A 337 -0.53 -15.33 -14.55
N LEU A 338 -1.24 -14.34 -14.00
CA LEU A 338 -2.32 -13.63 -14.69
C LEU A 338 -1.82 -12.92 -15.95
N SER A 339 -0.64 -12.30 -15.91
CA SER A 339 -0.04 -11.65 -17.07
C SER A 339 0.29 -12.63 -18.19
N ARG A 340 0.84 -13.81 -17.86
CA ARG A 340 1.11 -14.89 -18.84
C ARG A 340 -0.18 -15.44 -19.46
N MET A 341 -1.23 -15.66 -18.63
CA MET A 341 -2.54 -16.11 -19.14
C MET A 341 -3.19 -15.05 -20.02
N ALA A 342 -3.07 -13.77 -19.66
CA ALA A 342 -3.56 -12.67 -20.48
C ALA A 342 -2.85 -12.58 -21.83
N ALA A 343 -1.52 -12.75 -21.87
CA ALA A 343 -0.73 -12.80 -23.08
C ALA A 343 -1.14 -13.99 -23.99
N ARG A 344 -1.50 -15.12 -23.39
CA ARG A 344 -2.00 -16.34 -24.10
C ARG A 344 -3.49 -16.25 -24.44
N ARG A 345 -4.18 -15.20 -24.05
CA ARG A 345 -5.64 -15.03 -24.19
C ARG A 345 -6.47 -16.14 -23.50
N ASP A 346 -5.92 -16.75 -22.46
CA ASP A 346 -6.61 -17.80 -21.68
C ASP A 346 -7.58 -17.17 -20.66
N ALA A 347 -8.78 -16.84 -21.11
CA ALA A 347 -9.83 -16.30 -20.26
C ALA A 347 -10.28 -17.29 -19.17
N GLY A 348 -10.29 -18.60 -19.48
CA GLY A 348 -10.64 -19.66 -18.54
C GLY A 348 -9.64 -19.76 -17.40
N GLY A 349 -8.33 -19.73 -17.72
CA GLY A 349 -7.26 -19.72 -16.74
C GLY A 349 -7.30 -18.50 -15.85
N ILE A 350 -7.54 -17.29 -16.41
CA ILE A 350 -7.69 -16.06 -15.63
C ILE A 350 -8.85 -16.17 -14.65
N ARG A 351 -10.03 -16.65 -15.09
CA ARG A 351 -11.21 -16.84 -14.23
C ARG A 351 -10.91 -17.74 -13.03
N ARG A 352 -10.33 -18.93 -13.29
CA ARG A 352 -9.94 -19.88 -12.23
C ARG A 352 -8.91 -19.29 -11.26
N SER A 353 -7.88 -18.62 -11.80
CA SER A 353 -6.81 -18.03 -10.96
C SER A 353 -7.32 -16.89 -10.10
N VAL A 354 -8.17 -16.00 -10.63
CA VAL A 354 -8.79 -14.93 -9.86
C VAL A 354 -9.72 -15.49 -8.80
N GLY A 355 -10.58 -16.47 -9.13
CA GLY A 355 -11.47 -17.14 -8.18
C GLY A 355 -10.70 -17.77 -7.02
N ASN A 356 -9.63 -18.52 -7.33
CA ASN A 356 -8.75 -19.10 -6.32
C ASN A 356 -8.06 -18.02 -5.45
N GLY A 357 -7.54 -16.95 -6.07
CA GLY A 357 -6.94 -15.83 -5.33
C GLY A 357 -7.92 -15.12 -4.40
N MET A 358 -9.17 -14.89 -4.83
CA MET A 358 -10.22 -14.33 -3.99
C MET A 358 -10.52 -15.23 -2.78
N ARG A 359 -10.60 -16.56 -2.98
CA ARG A 359 -10.83 -17.52 -1.90
C ARG A 359 -9.65 -17.57 -0.92
N GLN A 360 -8.41 -17.52 -1.41
CA GLN A 360 -7.22 -17.43 -0.55
C GLN A 360 -7.21 -16.14 0.29
N ILE A 361 -7.54 -14.99 -0.31
CA ILE A 361 -7.63 -13.72 0.40
C ILE A 361 -8.74 -13.79 1.46
N ASN A 362 -9.92 -14.30 1.12
CA ASN A 362 -11.02 -14.45 2.05
C ASN A 362 -10.68 -15.40 3.20
N LEU A 363 -9.99 -16.52 2.94
CA LEU A 363 -9.52 -17.48 3.95
C LEU A 363 -8.63 -16.81 5.01
N LEU A 364 -7.85 -15.80 4.64
CA LEU A 364 -6.90 -15.14 5.55
C LEU A 364 -7.46 -13.84 6.15
N LEU A 365 -8.19 -13.04 5.36
CA LEU A 365 -8.66 -11.74 5.82
C LEU A 365 -9.98 -11.78 6.57
N ILE A 366 -10.89 -12.70 6.28
CA ILE A 366 -12.15 -12.81 7.04
C ILE A 366 -11.88 -13.13 8.52
N PRO A 367 -11.05 -14.16 8.87
CA PRO A 367 -10.71 -14.39 10.27
C PRO A 367 -9.92 -13.24 10.90
N SER A 368 -9.00 -12.59 10.16
CA SER A 368 -8.28 -11.42 10.65
C SER A 368 -9.24 -10.26 10.96
N SER A 369 -10.21 -10.02 10.10
CA SER A 369 -11.28 -9.04 10.29
C SER A 369 -12.09 -9.34 11.56
N ALA A 370 -12.50 -10.59 11.74
CA ALA A 370 -13.30 -11.00 12.89
C ALA A 370 -12.53 -10.88 14.22
N LEU A 371 -11.23 -11.23 14.23
CA LEU A 371 -10.37 -11.00 15.41
C LEU A 371 -10.27 -9.52 15.74
N MET A 372 -10.07 -8.66 14.73
CA MET A 372 -10.05 -7.21 14.94
C MET A 372 -11.40 -6.66 15.42
N LEU A 373 -12.52 -7.22 14.94
CA LEU A 373 -13.86 -6.84 15.40
C LEU A 373 -14.05 -7.15 16.89
N VAL A 374 -13.78 -8.40 17.29
CA VAL A 374 -14.08 -8.86 18.67
C VAL A 374 -13.04 -8.41 19.67
N LEU A 375 -11.82 -8.13 19.24
CA LEU A 375 -10.69 -7.72 20.06
C LEU A 375 -10.20 -6.29 19.74
N ALA A 376 -11.03 -5.43 19.13
CA ALA A 376 -10.63 -4.06 18.75
C ALA A 376 -10.05 -3.28 19.93
N THR A 377 -10.73 -3.26 21.06
CA THR A 377 -10.30 -2.56 22.28
C THR A 377 -9.02 -3.16 22.88
N PRO A 378 -8.93 -4.49 23.15
CA PRO A 378 -7.71 -5.07 23.69
C PRO A 378 -6.51 -4.94 22.75
N ILE A 379 -6.68 -5.07 21.43
CA ILE A 379 -5.61 -4.85 20.47
C ILE A 379 -5.13 -3.40 20.53
N THR A 380 -6.05 -2.44 20.51
CA THR A 380 -5.72 -1.01 20.59
C THR A 380 -5.02 -0.68 21.91
N ARG A 381 -5.50 -1.25 23.03
CA ARG A 381 -4.90 -1.10 24.36
C ARG A 381 -3.46 -1.62 24.35
N LEU A 382 -3.26 -2.85 23.90
CA LEU A 382 -1.94 -3.47 23.82
C LEU A 382 -0.95 -2.68 22.97
N VAL A 383 -1.40 -2.17 21.82
CA VAL A 383 -0.51 -1.51 20.87
C VAL A 383 -0.21 -0.07 21.26
N TYR A 384 -1.21 0.68 21.73
CA TYR A 384 -1.09 2.14 21.86
C TYR A 384 -1.27 2.68 23.28
N GLN A 385 -1.93 1.98 24.21
CA GLN A 385 -2.25 2.55 25.52
C GLN A 385 -1.03 2.58 26.44
N HIS A 386 -0.06 3.43 26.07
CA HIS A 386 1.17 3.69 26.81
C HIS A 386 1.41 5.20 26.90
N GLY A 387 2.07 5.65 27.95
CA GLY A 387 2.43 7.07 28.14
C GLY A 387 1.21 7.98 28.23
N THR A 388 1.07 8.95 27.32
CA THR A 388 -0.05 9.90 27.31
C THR A 388 -1.30 9.37 26.61
N PHE A 389 -1.28 8.17 26.06
CA PHE A 389 -2.42 7.58 25.38
C PHE A 389 -3.47 7.09 26.41
N SER A 390 -4.56 7.83 26.53
CA SER A 390 -5.60 7.62 27.54
C SER A 390 -6.59 6.50 27.16
N ALA A 391 -7.43 6.11 28.13
CA ALA A 391 -8.55 5.18 27.89
C ALA A 391 -9.56 5.75 26.88
N SER A 392 -9.79 7.07 26.87
CA SER A 392 -10.62 7.73 25.85
C SER A 392 -10.01 7.63 24.46
N SER A 393 -8.68 7.82 24.34
CA SER A 393 -7.95 7.58 23.08
C SER A 393 -8.12 6.13 22.60
N THR A 394 -8.03 5.15 23.52
CA THR A 394 -8.29 3.74 23.23
C THR A 394 -9.69 3.54 22.67
N HIS A 395 -10.71 4.18 23.27
CA HIS A 395 -12.09 4.08 22.79
C HIS A 395 -12.25 4.64 21.38
N TYR A 396 -11.70 5.82 21.08
CA TYR A 396 -11.80 6.42 19.75
C TYR A 396 -11.11 5.57 18.67
N VAL A 397 -9.91 5.10 18.95
CA VAL A 397 -9.12 4.28 18.01
C VAL A 397 -9.74 2.90 17.82
N SER A 398 -10.21 2.26 18.91
CA SER A 398 -10.86 0.96 18.81
C SER A 398 -12.20 1.02 18.07
N ASN A 399 -12.94 2.12 18.20
CA ASN A 399 -14.14 2.36 17.41
C ASN A 399 -13.81 2.47 15.90
N ALA A 400 -12.78 3.24 15.54
CA ALA A 400 -12.30 3.30 14.16
C ALA A 400 -11.87 1.92 13.64
N LEU A 401 -11.07 1.18 14.42
CA LEU A 401 -10.59 -0.15 14.07
C LEU A 401 -11.73 -1.14 13.87
N PHE A 402 -12.74 -1.11 14.75
CA PHE A 402 -13.93 -1.96 14.65
C PHE A 402 -14.61 -1.79 13.29
N TRP A 403 -14.92 -0.56 12.90
CA TRP A 403 -15.61 -0.29 11.65
C TRP A 403 -14.71 -0.51 10.41
N PHE A 404 -13.42 -0.20 10.47
CA PHE A 404 -12.48 -0.56 9.40
C PHE A 404 -12.43 -2.06 9.13
N SER A 405 -12.57 -2.87 10.19
CA SER A 405 -12.45 -4.32 10.07
C SER A 405 -13.49 -4.93 9.13
N PHE A 406 -14.69 -4.33 9.01
CA PHE A 406 -15.69 -4.79 8.04
C PHE A 406 -15.24 -4.63 6.58
N SER A 407 -14.40 -3.64 6.28
CA SER A 407 -13.93 -3.41 4.91
C SER A 407 -12.74 -4.31 4.52
N LEU A 408 -12.07 -4.94 5.48
CA LEU A 408 -10.78 -5.62 5.29
C LEU A 408 -10.79 -6.71 4.21
N PRO A 409 -11.76 -7.65 4.15
CA PRO A 409 -11.81 -8.65 3.09
C PRO A 409 -12.01 -8.02 1.70
N PHE A 410 -12.88 -7.01 1.63
CA PHE A 410 -13.19 -6.31 0.38
C PHE A 410 -11.99 -5.52 -0.14
N ALA A 411 -11.31 -4.78 0.72
CA ALA A 411 -10.09 -4.07 0.37
C ALA A 411 -8.98 -5.02 -0.12
N GLY A 412 -8.89 -6.21 0.48
CA GLY A 412 -7.97 -7.24 0.03
C GLY A 412 -8.30 -7.77 -1.36
N VAL A 413 -9.55 -8.06 -1.63
CA VAL A 413 -10.04 -8.50 -2.94
C VAL A 413 -9.87 -7.39 -3.98
N ASN A 414 -10.15 -6.11 -3.63
CA ASN A 414 -9.94 -4.95 -4.52
C ASN A 414 -8.48 -4.86 -5.02
N LEU A 415 -7.51 -5.14 -4.16
CA LEU A 415 -6.10 -5.14 -4.54
C LEU A 415 -5.80 -6.20 -5.61
N LEU A 416 -6.31 -7.43 -5.44
CA LEU A 416 -6.15 -8.51 -6.42
C LEU A 416 -6.82 -8.18 -7.75
N LEU A 417 -8.07 -7.71 -7.72
CA LEU A 417 -8.84 -7.37 -8.91
C LEU A 417 -8.20 -6.21 -9.68
N THR A 418 -7.72 -5.18 -8.97
CA THR A 418 -6.97 -4.07 -9.58
C THR A 418 -5.73 -4.57 -10.31
N ARG A 419 -4.94 -5.46 -9.69
CA ARG A 419 -3.78 -6.08 -10.35
C ARG A 419 -4.19 -6.97 -11.53
N THR A 420 -5.35 -7.64 -11.46
CA THR A 420 -5.90 -8.41 -12.58
C THR A 420 -6.20 -7.51 -13.77
N PHE A 421 -6.82 -6.33 -13.56
CA PHE A 421 -7.04 -5.36 -14.63
C PHE A 421 -5.73 -4.84 -15.24
N PHE A 422 -4.68 -4.67 -14.44
CA PHE A 422 -3.35 -4.32 -14.94
C PHE A 422 -2.74 -5.44 -15.77
N ALA A 423 -2.88 -6.70 -15.34
CA ALA A 423 -2.41 -7.88 -16.07
C ALA A 423 -3.08 -8.03 -17.44
N VAL A 424 -4.37 -7.72 -17.55
CA VAL A 424 -5.12 -7.72 -18.83
C VAL A 424 -5.01 -6.40 -19.59
N GLN A 425 -4.08 -5.52 -19.23
CA GLN A 425 -3.79 -4.24 -19.89
C GLN A 425 -4.98 -3.27 -19.96
N ARG A 426 -5.81 -3.25 -18.92
CA ARG A 426 -6.98 -2.35 -18.80
C ARG A 426 -6.89 -1.44 -17.56
N PRO A 427 -5.82 -0.64 -17.40
CA PRO A 427 -5.57 0.13 -16.17
C PRO A 427 -6.62 1.23 -15.93
N TRP A 428 -7.28 1.73 -16.96
CA TRP A 428 -8.30 2.76 -16.82
C TRP A 428 -9.60 2.31 -16.12
N ILE A 429 -9.89 0.99 -16.11
CA ILE A 429 -11.08 0.47 -15.43
C ILE A 429 -10.95 0.65 -13.91
N PRO A 430 -9.92 0.10 -13.23
CA PRO A 430 -9.78 0.31 -11.79
C PRO A 430 -9.57 1.78 -11.43
N THR A 431 -8.92 2.59 -12.27
CA THR A 431 -8.75 4.03 -12.02
C THR A 431 -10.10 4.77 -11.98
N LYS A 432 -10.99 4.51 -12.95
CA LYS A 432 -12.35 5.08 -12.93
C LYS A 432 -13.17 4.60 -11.74
N LEU A 433 -13.03 3.31 -11.37
CA LEU A 433 -13.72 2.76 -10.22
C LEU A 433 -13.16 3.31 -8.90
N ALA A 434 -11.86 3.62 -8.82
CA ALA A 434 -11.28 4.30 -7.66
C ALA A 434 -11.83 5.73 -7.50
N ALA A 435 -12.00 6.48 -8.60
CA ALA A 435 -12.64 7.79 -8.55
C ALA A 435 -14.10 7.69 -8.06
N MET A 436 -14.84 6.68 -8.52
CA MET A 436 -16.20 6.44 -8.05
C MET A 436 -16.22 5.99 -6.58
N ASN A 437 -15.26 5.16 -6.15
CA ASN A 437 -15.09 4.77 -4.74
C ASN A 437 -14.95 6.00 -3.84
N MET A 438 -14.10 6.96 -4.22
CA MET A 438 -13.93 8.23 -3.52
C MET A 438 -15.23 9.02 -3.42
N VAL A 439 -16.03 9.08 -4.50
CA VAL A 439 -17.32 9.77 -4.48
C VAL A 439 -18.32 9.07 -3.55
N VAL A 440 -18.41 7.73 -3.60
CA VAL A 440 -19.28 6.94 -2.71
C VAL A 440 -18.85 7.13 -1.26
N ASP A 441 -17.55 7.06 -0.97
CA ASP A 441 -17.01 7.29 0.38
C ASP A 441 -17.38 8.69 0.88
N ALA A 442 -17.14 9.74 0.09
CA ALA A 442 -17.48 11.11 0.45
C ALA A 442 -18.99 11.30 0.72
N ILE A 443 -19.86 10.75 -0.14
CA ILE A 443 -21.32 10.87 0.05
C ILE A 443 -21.76 10.20 1.35
N VAL A 444 -21.32 8.96 1.61
CA VAL A 444 -21.71 8.21 2.82
C VAL A 444 -21.10 8.85 4.06
N SER A 445 -19.84 9.29 3.98
CA SER A 445 -19.17 9.99 5.08
C SER A 445 -19.87 11.30 5.44
N ILE A 446 -20.25 12.12 4.46
CA ILE A 446 -21.00 13.37 4.68
C ILE A 446 -22.39 13.07 5.30
N ALA A 447 -23.06 12.01 4.88
CA ALA A 447 -24.35 11.64 5.43
C ALA A 447 -24.26 11.15 6.88
N LEU A 448 -23.17 10.46 7.26
CA LEU A 448 -23.08 9.76 8.53
C LEU A 448 -22.15 10.41 9.58
N TYR A 449 -21.31 11.40 9.22
CA TYR A 449 -20.36 11.96 10.19
C TYR A 449 -21.05 12.67 11.37
N LYS A 450 -22.17 13.34 11.15
CA LYS A 450 -22.91 14.01 12.24
C LYS A 450 -23.55 13.03 13.23
N PRO A 451 -24.34 12.01 12.78
CA PRO A 451 -24.99 11.08 13.72
C PRO A 451 -24.05 10.05 14.33
N LEU A 452 -23.00 9.62 13.63
CA LEU A 452 -22.14 8.51 14.04
C LEU A 452 -20.67 8.90 14.32
N GLY A 453 -20.30 10.14 14.10
CA GLY A 453 -18.93 10.61 14.35
C GLY A 453 -17.88 9.82 13.55
N ILE A 454 -16.83 9.33 14.24
CA ILE A 454 -15.76 8.50 13.64
C ILE A 454 -16.32 7.28 12.92
N ALA A 455 -17.31 6.59 13.53
CA ALA A 455 -17.93 5.41 12.93
C ALA A 455 -18.55 5.74 11.56
N GLY A 456 -19.19 6.89 11.42
CA GLY A 456 -19.81 7.32 10.17
C GLY A 456 -18.82 7.47 9.02
N LEU A 457 -17.67 8.05 9.28
CA LEU A 457 -16.59 8.20 8.29
C LEU A 457 -16.01 6.86 7.87
N VAL A 458 -15.74 5.98 8.84
CA VAL A 458 -15.15 4.67 8.55
C VAL A 458 -16.16 3.74 7.85
N ILE A 459 -17.45 3.85 8.17
CA ILE A 459 -18.53 3.15 7.43
C ILE A 459 -18.54 3.62 5.97
N GLY A 460 -18.32 4.91 5.69
CA GLY A 460 -18.16 5.42 4.34
C GLY A 460 -17.12 4.65 3.55
N THR A 461 -15.92 4.54 4.10
CA THR A 461 -14.82 3.76 3.51
C THR A 461 -15.19 2.27 3.34
N ALA A 462 -15.90 1.67 4.30
CA ALA A 462 -16.32 0.28 4.21
C ALA A 462 -17.34 0.06 3.06
N VAL A 463 -18.36 0.90 2.98
CA VAL A 463 -19.38 0.85 1.92
C VAL A 463 -18.73 1.07 0.55
N ALA A 464 -17.85 2.05 0.42
CA ALA A 464 -17.13 2.34 -0.81
C ALA A 464 -16.29 1.12 -1.28
N ASN A 465 -15.56 0.47 -0.37
CA ASN A 465 -14.80 -0.74 -0.68
C ASN A 465 -15.70 -1.90 -1.13
N ILE A 466 -16.87 -2.10 -0.51
CA ILE A 466 -17.84 -3.11 -0.92
C ILE A 466 -18.36 -2.83 -2.33
N VAL A 467 -18.78 -1.59 -2.59
CA VAL A 467 -19.27 -1.14 -3.90
C VAL A 467 -18.19 -1.32 -4.96
N MET A 468 -16.95 -0.90 -4.68
CA MET A 468 -15.82 -1.07 -5.59
C MET A 468 -15.58 -2.54 -5.92
N THR A 469 -15.59 -3.43 -4.92
CA THR A 469 -15.44 -4.87 -5.12
C THR A 469 -16.52 -5.43 -6.04
N ALA A 470 -17.77 -5.09 -5.77
CA ALA A 470 -18.92 -5.55 -6.57
C ALA A 470 -18.79 -5.11 -8.03
N LEU A 471 -18.41 -3.86 -8.26
CA LEU A 471 -18.23 -3.30 -9.60
C LEU A 471 -17.02 -3.85 -10.34
N GLN A 472 -15.90 -4.07 -9.64
CA GLN A 472 -14.73 -4.71 -10.23
C GLN A 472 -15.06 -6.14 -10.66
N ILE A 473 -15.75 -6.93 -9.81
CA ILE A 473 -16.21 -8.28 -10.14
C ILE A 473 -17.17 -8.23 -11.34
N HIS A 474 -18.14 -7.33 -11.33
CA HIS A 474 -19.10 -7.18 -12.43
C HIS A 474 -18.41 -6.84 -13.75
N ARG A 475 -17.50 -5.86 -13.77
CA ARG A 475 -16.74 -5.48 -14.97
C ARG A 475 -15.83 -6.60 -15.45
N LEU A 476 -15.21 -7.36 -14.55
CA LEU A 476 -14.36 -8.48 -14.91
C LEU A 476 -15.18 -9.65 -15.49
N ARG A 477 -16.37 -9.93 -14.93
CA ARG A 477 -17.30 -10.96 -15.46
C ARG A 477 -17.73 -10.64 -16.89
N ILE A 478 -18.13 -9.39 -17.15
CA ILE A 478 -18.49 -8.96 -18.52
C ILE A 478 -17.30 -9.11 -19.45
N GLY A 479 -16.12 -8.68 -19.00
CA GLY A 479 -14.91 -8.67 -19.83
C GLY A 479 -14.37 -10.05 -20.16
N LEU A 480 -14.61 -11.06 -19.33
CA LEU A 480 -14.15 -12.43 -19.51
C LEU A 480 -15.26 -13.36 -20.04
N ASN A 481 -16.44 -12.84 -20.45
CA ASN A 481 -17.60 -13.59 -20.92
C ASN A 481 -17.92 -14.81 -20.07
N GLY A 482 -17.97 -14.67 -18.74
CA GLY A 482 -18.27 -15.81 -17.90
C GLY A 482 -18.29 -15.55 -16.41
N TYR A 483 -18.67 -16.58 -15.69
CA TYR A 483 -18.74 -16.57 -14.24
C TYR A 483 -17.35 -16.75 -13.63
N LEU A 484 -16.99 -15.92 -12.64
CA LEU A 484 -15.73 -16.02 -11.87
C LEU A 484 -15.85 -17.11 -10.78
N GLU A 485 -16.32 -18.32 -11.12
CA GLU A 485 -16.58 -19.40 -10.15
C GLU A 485 -17.41 -18.92 -8.93
N GLY A 486 -18.37 -18.03 -9.16
CA GLY A 486 -19.08 -17.31 -8.08
C GLY A 486 -19.79 -18.24 -7.10
N GLY A 487 -20.42 -19.32 -7.58
CA GLY A 487 -21.09 -20.30 -6.71
C GLY A 487 -20.11 -21.04 -5.79
N GLN A 488 -18.97 -21.47 -6.32
CA GLN A 488 -17.92 -22.13 -5.53
C GLN A 488 -17.29 -21.15 -4.54
N THR A 489 -17.00 -19.93 -4.98
CA THR A 489 -16.43 -18.88 -4.12
C THR A 489 -17.39 -18.54 -2.99
N LEU A 490 -18.68 -18.40 -3.26
CA LEU A 490 -19.69 -18.12 -2.24
C LEU A 490 -19.79 -19.27 -1.22
N MET A 491 -19.87 -20.52 -1.70
CA MET A 491 -19.96 -21.69 -0.80
C MET A 491 -18.72 -21.78 0.12
N ILE A 492 -17.53 -21.59 -0.42
CA ILE A 492 -16.29 -21.62 0.36
C ILE A 492 -16.26 -20.45 1.34
N THR A 493 -16.63 -19.26 0.90
CA THR A 493 -16.71 -18.07 1.79
C THR A 493 -17.71 -18.29 2.94
N MET A 494 -18.85 -18.94 2.70
CA MET A 494 -19.79 -19.29 3.78
C MET A 494 -19.17 -20.27 4.79
N ARG A 495 -18.42 -21.27 4.34
CA ARG A 495 -17.68 -22.18 5.24
C ARG A 495 -16.63 -21.43 6.06
N ILE A 496 -15.89 -20.52 5.41
CA ILE A 496 -14.93 -19.64 6.08
C ILE A 496 -15.64 -18.80 7.14
N LEU A 497 -16.78 -18.19 6.84
CA LEU A 497 -17.56 -17.39 7.80
C LEU A 497 -18.00 -18.22 9.01
N VAL A 498 -18.52 -19.44 8.81
CA VAL A 498 -18.91 -20.32 9.92
C VAL A 498 -17.70 -20.64 10.82
N ALA A 499 -16.56 -21.05 10.23
CA ALA A 499 -15.35 -21.30 11.00
C ALA A 499 -14.86 -20.04 11.74
N THR A 500 -14.98 -18.88 11.11
CA THR A 500 -14.58 -17.58 11.66
C THR A 500 -15.46 -17.14 12.84
N VAL A 501 -16.78 -17.33 12.76
CA VAL A 501 -17.69 -17.00 13.87
C VAL A 501 -17.35 -17.83 15.11
N ILE A 502 -17.13 -19.14 14.94
CA ILE A 502 -16.74 -20.03 16.05
C ILE A 502 -15.40 -19.56 16.65
N MET A 503 -14.42 -19.31 15.80
CA MET A 503 -13.11 -18.79 16.19
C MET A 503 -13.24 -17.48 16.98
N ALA A 504 -14.02 -16.51 16.48
CA ALA A 504 -14.19 -15.20 17.10
C ALA A 504 -14.89 -15.30 18.47
N ALA A 505 -15.90 -16.15 18.58
CA ALA A 505 -16.59 -16.40 19.84
C ALA A 505 -15.64 -16.99 20.90
N VAL A 506 -14.80 -17.97 20.52
CA VAL A 506 -13.79 -18.57 21.39
C VAL A 506 -12.74 -17.53 21.80
N ALA A 507 -12.21 -16.75 20.83
CA ALA A 507 -11.26 -15.69 21.11
C ALA A 507 -11.80 -14.67 22.11
N ARG A 508 -13.04 -14.23 21.92
CA ARG A 508 -13.72 -13.27 22.83
C ARG A 508 -13.93 -13.87 24.21
N GLY A 509 -14.38 -15.13 24.30
CA GLY A 509 -14.59 -15.83 25.56
C GLY A 509 -13.31 -15.97 26.37
N ILE A 510 -12.22 -16.43 25.74
CA ILE A 510 -10.91 -16.56 26.40
C ILE A 510 -10.41 -15.20 26.87
N TRP A 511 -10.53 -14.17 26.01
CA TRP A 511 -10.10 -12.82 26.37
C TRP A 511 -10.86 -12.29 27.60
N VAL A 512 -12.19 -12.43 27.68
CA VAL A 512 -13.00 -11.97 28.82
C VAL A 512 -12.53 -12.65 30.12
N LEU A 513 -12.27 -13.96 30.08
CA LEU A 513 -11.78 -14.70 31.23
C LEU A 513 -10.39 -14.24 31.68
N LEU A 514 -9.49 -13.98 30.74
CA LEU A 514 -8.12 -13.57 31.07
C LEU A 514 -8.05 -12.10 31.52
N ASP A 515 -8.82 -11.20 30.90
CA ASP A 515 -8.82 -9.76 31.26
C ASP A 515 -9.36 -9.55 32.68
N ALA A 516 -10.33 -10.38 33.10
CA ALA A 516 -10.87 -10.35 34.45
C ALA A 516 -9.86 -10.85 35.51
N GLY A 517 -8.93 -11.76 35.14
CA GLY A 517 -7.99 -12.39 36.07
C GLY A 517 -6.58 -11.79 36.10
N LEU A 518 -6.10 -11.25 34.99
CA LEU A 518 -4.67 -10.88 34.84
C LEU A 518 -4.38 -9.39 35.06
N GLY A 519 -5.41 -8.53 35.05
CA GLY A 519 -5.24 -7.08 35.20
C GLY A 519 -4.67 -6.38 33.94
N THR A 520 -4.17 -5.14 34.12
CA THR A 520 -3.83 -4.21 33.00
C THR A 520 -2.34 -4.01 32.76
N SER A 521 -1.46 -4.76 33.43
CA SER A 521 -0.01 -4.67 33.21
C SER A 521 0.36 -5.10 31.77
N LEU A 522 1.46 -4.58 31.22
CA LEU A 522 1.90 -4.90 29.86
C LEU A 522 2.06 -6.43 29.63
N PRO A 523 2.72 -7.20 30.51
CA PRO A 523 2.78 -8.66 30.36
C PRO A 523 1.39 -9.32 30.38
N ALA A 524 0.48 -8.85 31.24
CA ALA A 524 -0.88 -9.34 31.32
C ALA A 524 -1.64 -9.08 29.99
N GLN A 525 -1.48 -7.90 29.42
CA GLN A 525 -2.08 -7.57 28.12
C GLN A 525 -1.51 -8.39 26.96
N ILE A 526 -0.19 -8.68 26.96
CA ILE A 526 0.42 -9.57 25.94
C ILE A 526 -0.19 -10.97 26.03
N VAL A 527 -0.38 -11.49 27.25
CA VAL A 527 -0.99 -12.82 27.44
C VAL A 527 -2.49 -12.78 27.11
N SER A 528 -3.22 -11.78 27.60
CA SER A 528 -4.68 -11.68 27.43
C SER A 528 -5.11 -11.43 25.98
N VAL A 529 -4.25 -10.90 25.10
CA VAL A 529 -4.50 -10.75 23.67
C VAL A 529 -3.81 -11.85 22.87
N GLY A 530 -2.56 -12.17 23.19
CA GLY A 530 -1.77 -13.14 22.43
C GLY A 530 -2.30 -14.57 22.53
N LEU A 531 -2.67 -15.02 23.73
CA LEU A 531 -3.18 -16.38 23.94
C LEU A 531 -4.53 -16.61 23.22
N PRO A 532 -5.55 -15.74 23.35
CA PRO A 532 -6.79 -15.87 22.56
C PRO A 532 -6.54 -15.89 21.06
N CYS A 533 -5.67 -15.01 20.56
CA CYS A 533 -5.32 -14.99 19.12
C CYS A 533 -4.64 -16.29 18.68
N ALA A 534 -3.70 -16.82 19.46
CA ALA A 534 -3.02 -18.08 19.15
C ALA A 534 -3.99 -19.28 19.12
N VAL A 535 -4.80 -19.43 20.18
CA VAL A 535 -5.83 -20.48 20.27
C VAL A 535 -6.84 -20.37 19.14
N ALA A 536 -7.30 -19.15 18.86
CA ALA A 536 -8.23 -18.86 17.77
C ALA A 536 -7.65 -19.24 16.41
N CYS A 537 -6.39 -18.90 16.12
CA CYS A 537 -5.72 -19.26 14.87
C CYS A 537 -5.58 -20.79 14.71
N VAL A 538 -5.21 -21.51 15.77
CA VAL A 538 -5.11 -22.97 15.74
C VAL A 538 -6.48 -23.60 15.53
N LEU A 539 -7.50 -23.17 16.26
CA LEU A 539 -8.89 -23.61 16.10
C LEU A 539 -9.41 -23.37 14.68
N TYR A 540 -9.17 -22.17 14.16
CA TYR A 540 -9.58 -21.82 12.79
C TYR A 540 -8.89 -22.69 11.75
N GLY A 541 -7.58 -22.89 11.86
CA GLY A 541 -6.84 -23.80 10.97
C GLY A 541 -7.42 -25.22 11.00
N TRP A 542 -7.68 -25.77 12.19
CA TRP A 542 -8.29 -27.08 12.37
C TRP A 542 -9.71 -27.16 11.75
N LEU A 543 -10.57 -26.14 11.99
CA LEU A 543 -11.92 -26.08 11.45
C LEU A 543 -11.92 -26.04 9.92
N THR A 544 -11.06 -25.21 9.31
CA THR A 544 -10.97 -25.07 7.85
C THR A 544 -10.50 -26.34 7.18
N LEU A 545 -9.57 -27.09 7.78
CA LEU A 545 -9.12 -28.39 7.32
C LEU A 545 -10.22 -29.45 7.45
N LYS A 546 -10.95 -29.48 8.58
CA LYS A 546 -12.08 -30.38 8.83
C LYS A 546 -13.23 -30.12 7.87
N MET A 547 -13.51 -28.86 7.55
CA MET A 547 -14.52 -28.45 6.56
C MET A 547 -14.09 -28.68 5.11
N ARG A 548 -12.90 -29.25 4.90
CA ARG A 548 -12.32 -29.59 3.59
C ARG A 548 -12.23 -28.42 2.62
N ILE A 549 -11.82 -27.25 3.14
CA ILE A 549 -11.59 -26.07 2.31
C ILE A 549 -10.33 -26.30 1.47
N PRO A 550 -10.41 -26.28 0.11
CA PRO A 550 -9.29 -26.63 -0.76
C PRO A 550 -8.07 -25.72 -0.55
N GLU A 551 -8.29 -24.42 -0.37
CA GLU A 551 -7.25 -23.41 -0.19
C GLU A 551 -6.50 -23.60 1.14
N ALA A 552 -7.18 -24.05 2.19
CA ALA A 552 -6.55 -24.36 3.47
C ALA A 552 -5.58 -25.55 3.35
N ARG A 553 -5.96 -26.59 2.57
CA ARG A 553 -5.07 -27.73 2.30
C ARG A 553 -3.87 -27.35 1.45
N GLN A 554 -4.02 -26.43 0.50
CA GLN A 554 -2.89 -25.92 -0.28
C GLN A 554 -1.85 -25.24 0.64
N ILE A 555 -2.30 -24.42 1.60
CA ILE A 555 -1.42 -23.76 2.57
C ILE A 555 -0.76 -24.81 3.49
N GLU A 556 -1.52 -25.79 3.99
CA GLU A 556 -0.98 -26.89 4.81
C GLU A 556 0.14 -27.64 4.08
N GLN A 557 -0.07 -28.02 2.82
CA GLN A 557 0.95 -28.72 2.02
C GLN A 557 2.22 -27.90 1.82
N LEU A 558 2.11 -26.58 1.67
CA LEU A 558 3.27 -25.69 1.54
C LEU A 558 4.06 -25.59 2.86
N VAL A 559 3.37 -25.55 3.99
CA VAL A 559 4.00 -25.45 5.32
C VAL A 559 4.60 -26.79 5.72
N VAL A 560 3.81 -27.86 5.71
CA VAL A 560 4.26 -29.21 6.14
C VAL A 560 5.28 -29.81 5.16
N GLY A 561 5.13 -29.56 3.85
CA GLY A 561 6.10 -30.03 2.85
C GLY A 561 7.48 -29.40 2.99
N ARG A 562 7.59 -28.23 3.62
CA ARG A 562 8.88 -27.56 3.89
C ARG A 562 9.59 -28.11 5.14
N PHE A 563 8.84 -28.69 6.07
CA PHE A 563 9.39 -29.35 7.28
C PHE A 563 9.72 -30.85 7.06
N ARG A 564 9.29 -31.45 5.92
CA ARG A 564 9.61 -32.83 5.54
C ARG A 564 10.80 -32.96 4.60
N ARG A 565 11.40 -31.86 4.19
CA ARG A 565 12.68 -31.79 3.45
C ARG A 565 13.77 -31.22 4.38
#